data_16bcfcd57dce8b6b992745227c5a51a0
#
_entry.id   16bcfcd57dce8b6b992745227c5a51a0
#
_cell.length_a   1.000
_cell.length_b   1.000
_cell.length_c   1.000
_cell.angle_alpha   90.00
_cell.angle_beta   90.00
_cell.angle_gamma   90.00
#
_symmetry.space_group_name_H-M   'P 1'
#
loop_
_entity.id
_entity.type
_entity.pdbx_description
1 polymer ?
#
loop_
_entity_poly.entity_id
_entity_poly.type
_entity_poly.pdbx_seq_one_letter_code
_entity_poly.pdbx_strand_id
1 'polypeptide(L)'
;MIYAQPGSDNAVVNFKAQYDNFIGGEWVKPTSGEYFDNRSPVNGQVYCQVARSTEADISLALDAAHAARASWAATSVAERSNILLKIADRIEANLEEIAVAETWENGKPVRETLAADIPLVVDHFRYFAGCIRAQEGSAAELDSNTASYHFPEPIGVVGQIIPWNFPILMAAWKLAPALAAGCCVVMKPAEQTPTSILVLMEKIADLLPAGVVNIVNGFGSEAGQALATSDRIAKLAFTGSTEVGHHILKCAAESLIPSTVELGGKSPNIYFPDIFDHEDEYLDKCVEGMLLAFFNQGEVCTCPSRVLIHESVYDKFIAKVVERAQTIKQGNPLDTDTQVGAQASQEQFDKILSYLEIGRQEGAKVLTGGEIAQQPDDLGNGYYIQPTMLAGHNKMRVFQEEIFGPVIAVTTFKDEAEALAIANDTDYGLGAGVWTRDANLAYRMGRNIEAGRIWVNCYHAYPAHAAFGGYKKSGIGRETHKMMLDHYQNTKNLLISYDTNPLGFF
;
A
#
# COMPACT_ATOMS: atom_id res chain seq x y z
N MET A 1 5.79 23.28 -13.27
CA MET A 1 6.23 24.01 -12.04
C MET A 1 7.20 23.12 -11.30
N ILE A 2 8.27 23.68 -10.72
CA ILE A 2 9.24 22.89 -9.94
C ILE A 2 9.19 23.38 -8.49
N TYR A 3 8.94 22.47 -7.55
CA TYR A 3 9.03 22.78 -6.12
C TYR A 3 10.50 22.94 -5.71
N ALA A 4 10.74 23.89 -4.81
CA ALA A 4 12.06 24.07 -4.23
C ALA A 4 12.47 22.84 -3.41
N GLN A 5 13.72 22.42 -3.53
CA GLN A 5 14.27 21.30 -2.77
C GLN A 5 14.14 21.56 -1.27
N PRO A 6 13.71 20.59 -0.46
CA PRO A 6 13.69 20.72 1.00
C PRO A 6 15.03 21.16 1.55
N GLY A 7 15.00 22.14 2.47
CA GLY A 7 16.21 22.76 3.03
C GLY A 7 16.76 23.95 2.24
N SER A 8 16.18 24.30 1.07
CA SER A 8 16.52 25.50 0.32
C SER A 8 15.53 26.65 0.59
N ASP A 9 15.89 27.87 0.14
CA ASP A 9 14.99 29.02 0.25
C ASP A 9 13.66 28.76 -0.49
N ASN A 10 12.55 29.12 0.15
CA ASN A 10 11.18 28.93 -0.34
C ASN A 10 10.73 27.47 -0.48
N ALA A 11 11.39 26.52 0.17
CA ALA A 11 10.92 25.14 0.24
C ALA A 11 9.57 25.07 0.98
N VAL A 12 8.63 24.27 0.45
CA VAL A 12 7.32 24.02 1.06
C VAL A 12 7.45 23.20 2.33
N VAL A 13 8.44 22.29 2.36
CA VAL A 13 8.76 21.47 3.52
C VAL A 13 10.24 21.60 3.88
N ASN A 14 10.51 21.69 5.19
CA ASN A 14 11.87 21.65 5.72
C ASN A 14 11.92 20.55 6.78
N PHE A 15 12.70 19.52 6.52
CA PHE A 15 12.89 18.43 7.47
C PHE A 15 13.73 18.87 8.67
N LYS A 16 13.44 18.30 9.84
CA LYS A 16 14.31 18.41 11.00
C LYS A 16 15.61 17.66 10.75
N ALA A 17 16.69 18.09 11.36
CA ALA A 17 17.95 17.35 11.29
C ALA A 17 17.83 15.94 11.89
N GLN A 18 16.91 15.76 12.88
CA GLN A 18 16.71 14.51 13.57
C GLN A 18 15.24 14.33 13.97
N TYR A 19 14.71 13.12 13.77
CA TYR A 19 13.36 12.73 14.15
C TYR A 19 13.38 11.64 15.22
N ASP A 20 12.62 11.88 16.28
CA ASP A 20 12.36 10.94 17.37
C ASP A 20 11.18 10.03 17.07
N ASN A 21 10.89 9.07 17.95
CA ASN A 21 9.64 8.30 17.93
C ASN A 21 8.47 9.18 18.41
N PHE A 22 7.24 8.83 18.02
CA PHE A 22 6.03 9.44 18.58
C PHE A 22 5.33 8.41 19.47
N ILE A 23 5.41 8.57 20.78
CA ILE A 23 4.91 7.61 21.77
C ILE A 23 4.13 8.35 22.86
N GLY A 24 2.92 7.87 23.16
CA GLY A 24 2.13 8.44 24.25
C GLY A 24 1.69 9.88 24.05
N GLY A 25 1.68 10.37 22.82
CA GLY A 25 1.35 11.76 22.47
C GLY A 25 2.57 12.70 22.47
N GLU A 26 3.77 12.18 22.68
CA GLU A 26 5.00 12.96 22.82
C GLU A 26 6.08 12.46 21.83
N TRP A 27 7.02 13.35 21.49
CA TRP A 27 8.22 13.00 20.74
C TRP A 27 9.29 12.46 21.69
N VAL A 28 9.63 11.18 21.53
CA VAL A 28 10.48 10.43 22.47
C VAL A 28 11.73 9.93 21.79
N LYS A 29 12.89 10.27 22.31
CA LYS A 29 14.18 9.76 21.82
C LYS A 29 14.24 8.24 21.93
N PRO A 30 14.94 7.55 21.00
CA PRO A 30 15.16 6.12 21.15
C PRO A 30 15.91 5.82 22.44
N THR A 31 15.55 4.75 23.13
CA THR A 31 16.11 4.37 24.43
C THR A 31 17.62 4.10 24.35
N SER A 32 18.11 3.64 23.22
CA SER A 32 19.55 3.47 22.94
C SER A 32 20.27 4.79 22.72
N GLY A 33 19.57 5.87 22.36
CA GLY A 33 20.14 7.12 21.87
C GLY A 33 20.69 7.02 20.45
N GLU A 34 20.48 5.91 19.74
CA GLU A 34 20.98 5.71 18.39
C GLU A 34 19.98 6.20 17.32
N TYR A 35 20.54 6.69 16.21
CA TYR A 35 19.81 7.14 15.04
C TYR A 35 20.46 6.57 13.77
N PHE A 36 19.69 6.49 12.70
CA PHE A 36 20.20 6.11 11.38
C PHE A 36 19.97 7.22 10.36
N ASP A 37 20.84 7.29 9.37
CA ASP A 37 20.72 8.26 8.28
C ASP A 37 19.57 7.90 7.34
N ASN A 38 18.70 8.85 7.06
CA ASN A 38 17.70 8.74 6.01
C ASN A 38 18.17 9.49 4.76
N ARG A 39 18.10 8.81 3.60
CA ARG A 39 18.60 9.33 2.32
C ARG A 39 17.45 9.54 1.36
N SER A 40 17.46 10.70 0.68
CA SER A 40 16.56 10.89 -0.44
C SER A 40 17.04 10.12 -1.66
N PRO A 41 16.19 9.29 -2.28
CA PRO A 41 16.54 8.58 -3.51
C PRO A 41 16.67 9.53 -4.72
N VAL A 42 16.19 10.75 -4.58
CA VAL A 42 16.23 11.78 -5.64
C VAL A 42 17.67 12.14 -6.01
N ASN A 43 18.56 12.24 -5.01
CA ASN A 43 19.96 12.60 -5.20
C ASN A 43 20.95 11.74 -4.40
N GLY A 44 20.48 10.72 -3.67
CA GLY A 44 21.29 9.83 -2.85
C GLY A 44 21.87 10.45 -1.56
N GLN A 45 21.49 11.70 -1.22
CA GLN A 45 22.05 12.42 -0.08
C GLN A 45 21.26 12.18 1.20
N VAL A 46 21.95 12.17 2.34
CA VAL A 46 21.33 12.19 3.67
C VAL A 46 20.65 13.54 3.88
N TYR A 47 19.39 13.54 4.25
CA TYR A 47 18.65 14.77 4.54
C TYR A 47 18.20 14.88 5.99
N CYS A 48 18.14 13.78 6.74
CA CYS A 48 17.87 13.75 8.16
C CYS A 48 18.35 12.46 8.82
N GLN A 49 18.27 12.39 10.14
CA GLN A 49 18.43 11.17 10.92
C GLN A 49 17.11 10.79 11.58
N VAL A 50 16.86 9.49 11.76
CA VAL A 50 15.64 8.95 12.35
C VAL A 50 15.99 7.96 13.46
N ALA A 51 15.17 7.90 14.50
CA ALA A 51 15.37 7.04 15.67
C ALA A 51 15.58 5.58 15.26
N ARG A 52 16.66 4.94 15.75
CA ARG A 52 16.91 3.51 15.66
C ARG A 52 16.43 2.83 16.93
N SER A 53 15.22 2.34 16.87
CA SER A 53 14.53 1.78 18.02
C SER A 53 14.75 0.28 18.14
N THR A 54 14.63 -0.19 19.38
CA THR A 54 14.78 -1.57 19.79
C THR A 54 13.49 -2.10 20.43
N GLU A 55 13.54 -3.31 21.00
CA GLU A 55 12.45 -3.89 21.79
C GLU A 55 12.02 -2.99 22.97
N ALA A 56 12.97 -2.25 23.57
CA ALA A 56 12.65 -1.35 24.67
C ALA A 56 11.70 -0.20 24.24
N ASP A 57 11.90 0.35 23.05
CA ASP A 57 11.05 1.41 22.51
C ASP A 57 9.66 0.86 22.12
N ILE A 58 9.60 -0.35 21.55
CA ILE A 58 8.34 -1.05 21.28
C ILE A 58 7.58 -1.29 22.59
N SER A 59 8.27 -1.69 23.66
CA SER A 59 7.65 -1.89 24.97
C SER A 59 7.04 -0.60 25.52
N LEU A 60 7.76 0.54 25.42
CA LEU A 60 7.23 1.85 25.82
C LEU A 60 5.98 2.24 25.00
N ALA A 61 5.99 2.01 23.70
CA ALA A 61 4.84 2.28 22.85
C ALA A 61 3.64 1.40 23.19
N LEU A 62 3.87 0.13 23.51
CA LEU A 62 2.83 -0.79 23.97
C LEU A 62 2.29 -0.38 25.35
N ASP A 63 3.13 0.09 26.28
CA ASP A 63 2.68 0.64 27.57
C ASP A 63 1.72 1.81 27.35
N ALA A 64 2.09 2.76 26.49
CA ALA A 64 1.25 3.92 26.17
C ALA A 64 -0.07 3.49 25.49
N ALA A 65 -0.02 2.55 24.55
CA ALA A 65 -1.21 2.03 23.86
C ALA A 65 -2.16 1.30 24.83
N HIS A 66 -1.63 0.47 25.71
CA HIS A 66 -2.42 -0.22 26.74
C HIS A 66 -3.04 0.73 27.76
N ALA A 67 -2.35 1.80 28.15
CA ALA A 67 -2.89 2.83 29.04
C ALA A 67 -4.08 3.56 28.39
N ALA A 68 -4.04 3.83 27.09
CA ALA A 68 -5.10 4.50 26.34
C ALA A 68 -6.28 3.60 25.94
N ARG A 69 -6.07 2.28 25.87
CA ARG A 69 -7.01 1.32 25.28
C ARG A 69 -8.42 1.42 25.82
N ALA A 70 -8.59 1.42 27.13
CA ALA A 70 -9.91 1.37 27.75
C ALA A 70 -10.71 2.66 27.50
N SER A 71 -10.08 3.83 27.62
CA SER A 71 -10.72 5.12 27.37
C SER A 71 -11.07 5.31 25.90
N TRP A 72 -10.17 4.91 24.98
CA TRP A 72 -10.42 5.01 23.55
C TRP A 72 -11.54 4.08 23.10
N ALA A 73 -11.56 2.83 23.55
CA ALA A 73 -12.63 1.87 23.27
C ALA A 73 -14.00 2.32 23.79
N ALA A 74 -14.03 3.08 24.89
CA ALA A 74 -15.24 3.61 25.48
C ALA A 74 -15.77 4.89 24.82
N THR A 75 -14.99 5.52 23.90
CA THR A 75 -15.48 6.69 23.16
C THR A 75 -16.68 6.32 22.28
N SER A 76 -17.60 7.25 22.13
CA SER A 76 -18.75 7.03 21.25
C SER A 76 -18.33 6.91 19.79
N VAL A 77 -19.09 6.15 19.01
CA VAL A 77 -18.93 6.05 17.56
C VAL A 77 -18.91 7.43 16.90
N ALA A 78 -19.78 8.35 17.37
CA ALA A 78 -19.85 9.72 16.86
C ALA A 78 -18.56 10.50 17.11
N GLU A 79 -17.95 10.32 18.26
CA GLU A 79 -16.70 11.00 18.64
C GLU A 79 -15.53 10.50 17.78
N ARG A 80 -15.34 9.17 17.64
CA ARG A 80 -14.32 8.60 16.76
C ARG A 80 -14.50 9.04 15.31
N SER A 81 -15.73 8.99 14.78
CA SER A 81 -16.05 9.49 13.45
C SER A 81 -15.64 10.96 13.26
N ASN A 82 -15.97 11.82 14.23
CA ASN A 82 -15.63 13.24 14.17
C ASN A 82 -14.10 13.48 14.22
N ILE A 83 -13.35 12.68 14.98
CA ILE A 83 -11.88 12.74 15.02
C ILE A 83 -11.31 12.37 13.65
N LEU A 84 -11.79 11.28 13.03
CA LEU A 84 -11.35 10.86 11.69
C LEU A 84 -11.64 11.93 10.62
N LEU A 85 -12.81 12.60 10.68
CA LEU A 85 -13.13 13.71 9.78
C LEU A 85 -12.16 14.90 9.98
N LYS A 86 -11.85 15.26 11.23
CA LYS A 86 -10.88 16.32 11.53
C LYS A 86 -9.48 15.97 11.04
N ILE A 87 -9.07 14.71 11.14
CA ILE A 87 -7.80 14.23 10.60
C ILE A 87 -7.81 14.42 9.07
N ALA A 88 -8.84 13.98 8.38
CA ALA A 88 -8.98 14.16 6.93
C ALA A 88 -8.92 15.64 6.52
N ASP A 89 -9.65 16.50 7.20
CA ASP A 89 -9.67 17.95 6.93
C ASP A 89 -8.28 18.59 7.18
N ARG A 90 -7.57 18.14 8.23
CA ARG A 90 -6.22 18.61 8.55
C ARG A 90 -5.20 18.17 7.49
N ILE A 91 -5.29 16.94 7.00
CA ILE A 91 -4.44 16.43 5.90
C ILE A 91 -4.72 17.22 4.62
N GLU A 92 -5.98 17.41 4.25
CA GLU A 92 -6.37 18.18 3.07
C GLU A 92 -5.87 19.64 3.13
N ALA A 93 -5.93 20.27 4.30
CA ALA A 93 -5.43 21.62 4.52
C ALA A 93 -3.89 21.74 4.43
N ASN A 94 -3.15 20.64 4.57
CA ASN A 94 -1.69 20.59 4.48
C ASN A 94 -1.23 19.68 3.31
N LEU A 95 -2.10 19.45 2.32
CA LEU A 95 -1.89 18.48 1.24
C LEU A 95 -0.56 18.70 0.52
N GLU A 96 -0.25 19.92 0.16
CA GLU A 96 0.94 20.27 -0.61
C GLU A 96 2.24 19.97 0.16
N GLU A 97 2.32 20.35 1.42
CA GLU A 97 3.48 20.09 2.28
C GLU A 97 3.70 18.59 2.46
N ILE A 98 2.63 17.84 2.74
CA ILE A 98 2.67 16.38 2.94
C ILE A 98 3.08 15.68 1.64
N ALA A 99 2.53 16.10 0.49
CA ALA A 99 2.84 15.54 -0.82
C ALA A 99 4.31 15.75 -1.21
N VAL A 100 4.86 16.95 -0.98
CA VAL A 100 6.28 17.25 -1.25
C VAL A 100 7.19 16.45 -0.31
N ALA A 101 6.81 16.28 0.97
CA ALA A 101 7.57 15.46 1.92
C ALA A 101 7.65 14.00 1.45
N GLU A 102 6.53 13.40 1.05
CA GLU A 102 6.50 12.03 0.54
C GLU A 102 7.29 11.87 -0.75
N THR A 103 7.17 12.84 -1.68
CA THR A 103 7.94 12.86 -2.93
C THR A 103 9.43 12.86 -2.69
N TRP A 104 9.93 13.71 -1.79
CA TRP A 104 11.36 13.81 -1.50
C TRP A 104 11.93 12.56 -0.84
N GLU A 105 11.17 11.94 0.04
CA GLU A 105 11.57 10.75 0.76
C GLU A 105 11.51 9.48 -0.09
N ASN A 106 10.46 9.32 -0.90
CA ASN A 106 10.20 8.11 -1.66
C ASN A 106 10.77 8.14 -3.07
N GLY A 107 10.93 9.32 -3.68
CA GLY A 107 11.38 9.48 -5.06
C GLY A 107 10.27 9.52 -6.12
N LYS A 108 9.00 9.27 -5.77
CA LYS A 108 7.88 9.35 -6.71
C LYS A 108 7.59 10.80 -7.16
N PRO A 109 7.04 10.99 -8.36
CA PRO A 109 6.72 12.33 -8.86
C PRO A 109 5.69 13.05 -7.98
N VAL A 110 5.93 14.33 -7.73
CA VAL A 110 5.02 15.19 -6.93
C VAL A 110 3.63 15.30 -7.55
N ARG A 111 3.50 15.15 -8.86
CA ARG A 111 2.21 15.09 -9.55
C ARG A 111 1.35 13.91 -9.07
N GLU A 112 1.97 12.79 -8.68
CA GLU A 112 1.28 11.59 -8.18
C GLU A 112 0.87 11.79 -6.71
N THR A 113 1.77 12.29 -5.86
CA THR A 113 1.45 12.55 -4.46
C THR A 113 0.35 13.60 -4.29
N LEU A 114 0.38 14.67 -5.12
CA LEU A 114 -0.66 15.72 -5.12
C LEU A 114 -2.01 15.25 -5.67
N ALA A 115 -2.03 14.43 -6.72
CA ALA A 115 -3.26 14.09 -7.44
C ALA A 115 -3.86 12.73 -7.02
N ALA A 116 -3.06 11.83 -6.46
CA ALA A 116 -3.49 10.49 -6.10
C ALA A 116 -3.25 10.16 -4.62
N ASP A 117 -2.00 10.12 -4.14
CA ASP A 117 -1.68 9.54 -2.83
C ASP A 117 -2.37 10.28 -1.69
N ILE A 118 -2.13 11.57 -1.54
CA ILE A 118 -2.68 12.33 -0.40
C ILE A 118 -4.20 12.53 -0.51
N PRO A 119 -4.81 12.78 -1.69
CA PRO A 119 -6.26 12.75 -1.82
C PRO A 119 -6.90 11.40 -1.43
N LEU A 120 -6.26 10.26 -1.76
CA LEU A 120 -6.73 8.95 -1.33
C LEU A 120 -6.62 8.75 0.19
N VAL A 121 -5.59 9.28 0.83
CA VAL A 121 -5.47 9.29 2.30
C VAL A 121 -6.66 10.00 2.93
N VAL A 122 -7.00 11.20 2.44
CA VAL A 122 -8.16 11.97 2.89
C VAL A 122 -9.47 11.19 2.72
N ASP A 123 -9.67 10.58 1.53
CA ASP A 123 -10.86 9.78 1.22
C ASP A 123 -11.01 8.57 2.16
N HIS A 124 -9.92 7.87 2.48
CA HIS A 124 -9.96 6.72 3.39
C HIS A 124 -10.36 7.10 4.82
N PHE A 125 -9.83 8.19 5.36
CA PHE A 125 -10.26 8.66 6.68
C PHE A 125 -11.74 9.07 6.68
N ARG A 126 -12.21 9.79 5.66
CA ARG A 126 -13.63 10.17 5.50
C ARG A 126 -14.52 8.94 5.34
N TYR A 127 -14.10 7.97 4.55
CA TYR A 127 -14.85 6.74 4.34
C TYR A 127 -15.05 5.96 5.64
N PHE A 128 -13.99 5.70 6.42
CA PHE A 128 -14.12 4.96 7.68
C PHE A 128 -14.83 5.75 8.76
N ALA A 129 -14.78 7.08 8.75
CA ALA A 129 -15.63 7.92 9.57
C ALA A 129 -17.13 7.71 9.29
N GLY A 130 -17.49 7.53 8.02
CA GLY A 130 -18.84 7.17 7.60
C GLY A 130 -19.21 5.72 7.94
N CYS A 131 -18.32 4.78 7.66
CA CYS A 131 -18.54 3.35 7.89
C CYS A 131 -18.86 3.04 9.36
N ILE A 132 -18.10 3.61 10.29
CA ILE A 132 -18.33 3.31 11.71
C ILE A 132 -19.67 3.85 12.22
N ARG A 133 -20.16 4.95 11.65
CA ARG A 133 -21.50 5.48 11.98
C ARG A 133 -22.61 4.61 11.42
N ALA A 134 -22.39 3.94 10.30
CA ALA A 134 -23.35 3.07 9.64
C ALA A 134 -23.23 1.60 10.08
N GLN A 135 -22.26 1.29 10.96
CA GLN A 135 -22.09 -0.07 11.46
C GLN A 135 -23.18 -0.40 12.48
N GLU A 136 -23.88 -1.50 12.25
CA GLU A 136 -24.92 -2.03 13.10
C GLU A 136 -24.50 -3.35 13.72
N GLY A 137 -25.03 -3.65 14.92
CA GLY A 137 -25.07 -4.99 15.46
C GLY A 137 -26.32 -5.75 14.96
N SER A 138 -26.57 -6.93 15.52
CA SER A 138 -27.80 -7.65 15.22
C SER A 138 -28.47 -8.11 16.50
N ALA A 139 -29.82 -8.24 16.44
CA ALA A 139 -30.61 -8.86 17.48
C ALA A 139 -31.55 -9.90 16.85
N ALA A 140 -31.75 -11.03 17.53
CA ALA A 140 -32.68 -12.08 17.13
C ALA A 140 -33.40 -12.63 18.34
N GLU A 141 -34.71 -12.85 18.23
CA GLU A 141 -35.48 -13.65 19.18
C GLU A 141 -35.28 -15.13 18.87
N LEU A 142 -34.88 -15.91 19.86
CA LEU A 142 -34.72 -17.37 19.75
C LEU A 142 -36.04 -18.08 20.08
N ASP A 143 -36.74 -17.56 21.07
CA ASP A 143 -38.10 -17.93 21.50
C ASP A 143 -38.72 -16.73 22.21
N SER A 144 -39.95 -16.92 22.77
CA SER A 144 -40.70 -15.85 23.48
C SER A 144 -39.96 -15.29 24.71
N ASN A 145 -38.96 -15.98 25.23
CA ASN A 145 -38.30 -15.64 26.48
C ASN A 145 -36.76 -15.46 26.32
N THR A 146 -36.21 -15.64 25.13
CA THR A 146 -34.77 -15.61 24.90
C THR A 146 -34.41 -14.76 23.70
N ALA A 147 -33.52 -13.80 23.90
CA ALA A 147 -32.96 -12.96 22.83
C ALA A 147 -31.45 -13.06 22.73
N SER A 148 -30.95 -13.02 21.51
CA SER A 148 -29.53 -12.99 21.16
C SER A 148 -29.16 -11.65 20.58
N TYR A 149 -28.07 -11.04 21.07
CA TYR A 149 -27.50 -9.78 20.59
C TYR A 149 -26.08 -9.99 20.12
N HIS A 150 -25.69 -9.35 19.04
CA HIS A 150 -24.32 -9.33 18.55
C HIS A 150 -23.78 -7.93 18.52
N PHE A 151 -22.64 -7.73 19.16
CA PHE A 151 -21.96 -6.44 19.25
C PHE A 151 -20.55 -6.54 18.65
N PRO A 152 -20.18 -5.63 17.71
CA PRO A 152 -18.76 -5.47 17.32
C PRO A 152 -18.02 -4.73 18.44
N GLU A 153 -16.93 -5.31 18.93
CA GLU A 153 -16.06 -4.73 19.96
C GLU A 153 -14.63 -4.58 19.42
N PRO A 154 -13.90 -3.48 19.73
CA PRO A 154 -12.51 -3.31 19.31
C PRO A 154 -11.63 -4.47 19.79
N ILE A 155 -10.74 -4.98 18.90
CA ILE A 155 -9.87 -6.10 19.26
C ILE A 155 -8.81 -5.73 20.30
N GLY A 156 -8.43 -4.44 20.40
CA GLY A 156 -7.51 -3.95 21.42
C GLY A 156 -6.33 -3.15 20.89
N VAL A 157 -5.10 -3.47 21.33
CA VAL A 157 -3.88 -2.88 20.80
C VAL A 157 -3.43 -3.65 19.57
N VAL A 158 -3.14 -2.95 18.46
CA VAL A 158 -2.76 -3.57 17.19
C VAL A 158 -1.36 -3.14 16.76
N GLY A 159 -0.55 -4.11 16.33
CA GLY A 159 0.73 -3.87 15.68
C GLY A 159 0.53 -3.69 14.17
N GLN A 160 1.12 -2.64 13.62
CA GLN A 160 1.06 -2.33 12.18
C GLN A 160 2.47 -2.12 11.64
N ILE A 161 2.83 -2.84 10.57
CA ILE A 161 4.12 -2.70 9.87
C ILE A 161 3.80 -2.40 8.41
N ILE A 162 4.31 -1.25 7.93
CA ILE A 162 3.97 -0.72 6.61
C ILE A 162 5.19 -0.62 5.70
N PRO A 163 4.98 -0.72 4.36
CA PRO A 163 6.04 -0.66 3.37
C PRO A 163 6.44 0.77 3.02
N TRP A 164 7.45 0.88 2.17
CA TRP A 164 8.06 2.12 1.73
C TRP A 164 7.48 2.70 0.43
N ASN A 165 6.69 1.95 -0.34
CA ASN A 165 6.29 2.37 -1.68
C ASN A 165 5.11 3.37 -1.72
N PHE A 166 4.23 3.36 -0.73
CA PHE A 166 3.16 4.32 -0.50
C PHE A 166 3.07 4.64 1.00
N PRO A 167 4.05 5.34 1.57
CA PRO A 167 4.20 5.46 3.02
C PRO A 167 2.93 5.93 3.72
N ILE A 168 2.44 7.12 3.38
CA ILE A 168 1.30 7.74 4.05
C ILE A 168 -0.01 7.03 3.68
N LEU A 169 -0.17 6.59 2.43
CA LEU A 169 -1.38 5.88 2.01
C LEU A 169 -1.51 4.53 2.73
N MET A 170 -0.43 3.78 2.88
CA MET A 170 -0.44 2.50 3.62
C MET A 170 -0.64 2.71 5.11
N ALA A 171 -0.13 3.81 5.68
CA ALA A 171 -0.46 4.21 7.04
C ALA A 171 -1.97 4.48 7.18
N ALA A 172 -2.57 5.25 6.28
CA ALA A 172 -4.01 5.57 6.31
C ALA A 172 -4.89 4.32 6.17
N TRP A 173 -4.54 3.38 5.27
CA TRP A 173 -5.28 2.13 5.09
C TRP A 173 -5.38 1.31 6.37
N LYS A 174 -4.37 1.39 7.24
CA LYS A 174 -4.32 0.66 8.50
C LYS A 174 -4.81 1.48 9.70
N LEU A 175 -4.47 2.78 9.75
CA LEU A 175 -4.88 3.66 10.85
C LEU A 175 -6.39 3.94 10.83
N ALA A 176 -6.95 4.31 9.66
CA ALA A 176 -8.34 4.75 9.59
C ALA A 176 -9.33 3.68 10.10
N PRO A 177 -9.30 2.40 9.64
CA PRO A 177 -10.20 1.37 10.14
C PRO A 177 -9.89 0.99 11.61
N ALA A 178 -8.62 0.95 12.03
CA ALA A 178 -8.26 0.63 13.41
C ALA A 178 -8.80 1.67 14.40
N LEU A 179 -8.60 2.95 14.09
CA LEU A 179 -9.11 4.06 14.90
C LEU A 179 -10.64 4.12 14.90
N ALA A 180 -11.27 3.92 13.74
CA ALA A 180 -12.73 3.83 13.63
C ALA A 180 -13.30 2.74 14.54
N ALA A 181 -12.68 1.55 14.52
CA ALA A 181 -13.07 0.41 15.35
C ALA A 181 -12.87 0.65 16.86
N GLY A 182 -12.02 1.61 17.27
CA GLY A 182 -11.68 1.88 18.67
C GLY A 182 -10.42 1.17 19.17
N CYS A 183 -9.55 0.73 18.26
CA CYS A 183 -8.26 0.13 18.57
C CYS A 183 -7.18 1.21 18.82
N CYS A 184 -6.21 0.91 19.68
CA CYS A 184 -4.95 1.66 19.78
C CYS A 184 -3.89 1.01 18.89
N VAL A 185 -2.96 1.82 18.39
CA VAL A 185 -2.00 1.39 17.37
C VAL A 185 -0.57 1.61 17.80
N VAL A 186 0.29 0.61 17.58
CA VAL A 186 1.73 0.75 17.49
C VAL A 186 2.15 0.46 16.06
N MET A 187 2.65 1.47 15.35
CA MET A 187 3.03 1.38 13.94
C MET A 187 4.55 1.49 13.76
N LYS A 188 5.12 0.59 12.96
CA LYS A 188 6.49 0.69 12.47
C LYS A 188 6.49 1.03 10.98
N PRO A 189 6.84 2.26 10.58
CA PRO A 189 7.11 2.61 9.20
C PRO A 189 8.32 1.86 8.63
N ALA A 190 8.40 1.74 7.30
CA ALA A 190 9.62 1.25 6.67
C ALA A 190 10.81 2.19 6.95
N GLU A 191 11.98 1.64 7.16
CA GLU A 191 13.21 2.41 7.44
C GLU A 191 13.62 3.32 6.29
N GLN A 192 13.20 3.02 5.07
CA GLN A 192 13.46 3.86 3.90
C GLN A 192 12.61 5.13 3.89
N THR A 193 11.37 5.07 4.43
CA THR A 193 10.39 6.15 4.31
C THR A 193 9.61 6.42 5.60
N PRO A 194 10.29 6.70 6.73
CA PRO A 194 9.61 7.01 8.00
C PRO A 194 9.22 8.48 8.12
N THR A 195 9.90 9.39 7.42
CA THR A 195 9.88 10.83 7.72
C THR A 195 8.58 11.49 7.28
N SER A 196 8.02 11.10 6.13
CA SER A 196 6.72 11.63 5.66
C SER A 196 5.58 11.31 6.63
N ILE A 197 5.64 10.14 7.29
CA ILE A 197 4.69 9.77 8.35
C ILE A 197 4.89 10.63 9.60
N LEU A 198 6.13 10.95 9.95
CA LEU A 198 6.42 11.82 11.09
C LEU A 198 5.97 13.27 10.81
N VAL A 199 6.15 13.76 9.58
CA VAL A 199 5.57 15.05 9.13
C VAL A 199 4.03 15.01 9.21
N LEU A 200 3.39 13.93 8.79
CA LEU A 200 1.95 13.74 8.98
C LEU A 200 1.57 13.80 10.46
N MET A 201 2.29 13.09 11.33
CA MET A 201 2.01 13.09 12.77
C MET A 201 2.15 14.49 13.38
N GLU A 202 3.10 15.32 12.94
CA GLU A 202 3.21 16.73 13.37
C GLU A 202 1.93 17.54 13.07
N LYS A 203 1.17 17.16 12.03
CA LYS A 203 -0.07 17.86 11.66
C LYS A 203 -1.31 17.35 12.41
N ILE A 204 -1.34 16.08 12.83
CA ILE A 204 -2.56 15.44 13.34
C ILE A 204 -2.48 14.99 14.81
N ALA A 205 -1.31 15.02 15.43
CA ALA A 205 -1.10 14.49 16.78
C ALA A 205 -2.02 15.14 17.84
N ASP A 206 -2.29 16.43 17.75
CA ASP A 206 -3.17 17.17 18.66
C ASP A 206 -4.66 16.76 18.58
N LEU A 207 -5.04 16.04 17.52
CA LEU A 207 -6.40 15.53 17.32
C LEU A 207 -6.66 14.19 18.00
N LEU A 208 -5.59 13.50 18.43
CA LEU A 208 -5.63 12.15 18.97
C LEU A 208 -5.34 12.17 20.49
N PRO A 209 -6.08 11.40 21.29
CA PRO A 209 -5.69 11.19 22.68
C PRO A 209 -4.32 10.51 22.79
N ALA A 210 -3.56 10.87 23.83
CA ALA A 210 -2.24 10.30 24.08
C ALA A 210 -2.28 8.76 24.12
N GLY A 211 -1.35 8.10 23.42
CA GLY A 211 -1.22 6.65 23.35
C GLY A 211 -2.16 5.93 22.36
N VAL A 212 -3.12 6.64 21.75
CA VAL A 212 -4.01 6.02 20.73
C VAL A 212 -3.25 5.64 19.47
N VAL A 213 -2.31 6.47 19.02
CA VAL A 213 -1.37 6.18 17.94
C VAL A 213 0.05 6.36 18.45
N ASN A 214 0.90 5.37 18.18
CA ASN A 214 2.31 5.38 18.52
C ASN A 214 3.11 4.99 17.30
N ILE A 215 4.10 5.77 16.91
CA ILE A 215 4.99 5.53 15.77
C ILE A 215 6.39 5.23 16.30
N VAL A 216 6.88 4.02 16.03
CA VAL A 216 8.22 3.57 16.43
C VAL A 216 9.05 3.30 15.18
N ASN A 217 10.10 4.09 15.00
CA ASN A 217 10.99 3.97 13.84
C ASN A 217 12.09 2.96 14.12
N GLY A 218 12.72 2.44 13.06
CA GLY A 218 13.81 1.47 13.20
C GLY A 218 13.76 0.40 12.12
N PHE A 219 14.74 -0.47 12.16
CA PHE A 219 14.89 -1.54 11.17
C PHE A 219 13.87 -2.67 11.36
N GLY A 220 13.52 -3.33 10.24
CA GLY A 220 12.60 -4.48 10.25
C GLY A 220 13.07 -5.61 11.16
N SER A 221 14.38 -5.90 11.17
CA SER A 221 15.00 -6.95 11.99
C SER A 221 15.13 -6.60 13.49
N GLU A 222 14.93 -5.34 13.88
CA GLU A 222 15.03 -4.84 15.25
C GLU A 222 13.62 -4.50 15.78
N ALA A 223 13.17 -3.26 15.60
CA ALA A 223 11.85 -2.80 16.06
C ALA A 223 10.69 -3.58 15.41
N GLY A 224 10.80 -3.93 14.11
CA GLY A 224 9.79 -4.72 13.40
C GLY A 224 9.62 -6.11 13.98
N GLN A 225 10.74 -6.80 14.22
CA GLN A 225 10.74 -8.12 14.85
C GLN A 225 10.17 -8.08 16.27
N ALA A 226 10.59 -7.10 17.09
CA ALA A 226 10.09 -6.94 18.44
C ALA A 226 8.56 -6.70 18.48
N LEU A 227 8.02 -5.91 17.55
CA LEU A 227 6.59 -5.72 17.42
C LEU A 227 5.87 -6.99 16.96
N ALA A 228 6.41 -7.68 15.95
CA ALA A 228 5.79 -8.87 15.36
C ALA A 228 5.72 -10.06 16.34
N THR A 229 6.70 -10.19 17.23
CA THR A 229 6.76 -11.29 18.22
C THR A 229 6.16 -10.94 19.58
N SER A 230 5.62 -9.71 19.74
CA SER A 230 5.05 -9.28 21.02
C SER A 230 3.75 -10.04 21.33
N ASP A 231 3.64 -10.57 22.55
CA ASP A 231 2.42 -11.16 23.10
C ASP A 231 1.41 -10.09 23.62
N ARG A 232 1.78 -8.81 23.49
CA ARG A 232 1.00 -7.66 23.96
C ARG A 232 0.14 -7.02 22.89
N ILE A 233 0.15 -7.53 21.65
CA ILE A 233 -0.72 -7.09 20.57
C ILE A 233 -1.85 -8.09 20.33
N ALA A 234 -3.03 -7.58 20.02
CA ALA A 234 -4.22 -8.39 19.75
C ALA A 234 -4.37 -8.73 18.26
N LYS A 235 -3.62 -8.09 17.39
CA LYS A 235 -3.61 -8.26 15.93
C LYS A 235 -2.31 -7.76 15.36
N LEU A 236 -1.87 -8.38 14.27
CA LEU A 236 -0.76 -7.92 13.44
C LEU A 236 -1.23 -7.62 12.03
N ALA A 237 -1.01 -6.39 11.55
CA ALA A 237 -1.30 -5.97 10.18
C ALA A 237 0.01 -5.63 9.47
N PHE A 238 0.24 -6.26 8.33
CA PHE A 238 1.47 -6.15 7.57
C PHE A 238 1.19 -5.88 6.09
N THR A 239 1.97 -5.00 5.50
CA THR A 239 2.10 -4.88 4.04
C THR A 239 3.59 -4.85 3.68
N GLY A 240 4.01 -5.69 2.72
CA GLY A 240 5.41 -5.78 2.31
C GLY A 240 5.71 -7.00 1.42
N SER A 241 6.96 -7.48 1.45
CA SER A 241 7.36 -8.61 0.62
C SER A 241 6.72 -9.92 1.08
N THR A 242 6.53 -10.86 0.14
CA THR A 242 5.98 -12.20 0.41
C THR A 242 6.84 -12.97 1.42
N GLU A 243 8.16 -12.84 1.35
CA GLU A 243 9.09 -13.50 2.29
C GLU A 243 8.87 -13.03 3.73
N VAL A 244 8.83 -11.71 3.95
CA VAL A 244 8.56 -11.14 5.27
C VAL A 244 7.14 -11.45 5.72
N GLY A 245 6.15 -11.46 4.82
CA GLY A 245 4.78 -11.85 5.12
C GLY A 245 4.65 -13.27 5.68
N HIS A 246 5.41 -14.22 5.15
CA HIS A 246 5.48 -15.58 5.72
C HIS A 246 6.03 -15.57 7.15
N HIS A 247 7.04 -14.74 7.44
CA HIS A 247 7.57 -14.59 8.79
C HIS A 247 6.54 -13.99 9.74
N ILE A 248 5.85 -12.93 9.33
CA ILE A 248 4.77 -12.27 10.07
C ILE A 248 3.65 -13.27 10.44
N LEU A 249 3.23 -14.10 9.47
CA LEU A 249 2.22 -15.15 9.72
C LEU A 249 2.68 -16.18 10.76
N LYS A 250 3.97 -16.54 10.76
CA LYS A 250 4.53 -17.44 11.79
C LYS A 250 4.48 -16.78 13.17
N CYS A 251 4.92 -15.52 13.29
CA CYS A 251 4.85 -14.80 14.57
C CYS A 251 3.40 -14.69 15.09
N ALA A 252 2.45 -14.34 14.21
CA ALA A 252 1.04 -14.28 14.59
C ALA A 252 0.48 -15.64 15.04
N ALA A 253 0.88 -16.72 14.38
CA ALA A 253 0.48 -18.08 14.75
C ALA A 253 1.01 -18.50 16.11
N GLU A 254 2.26 -18.17 16.45
CA GLU A 254 2.86 -18.45 17.75
C GLU A 254 2.12 -17.75 18.91
N SER A 255 1.65 -16.53 18.69
CA SER A 255 0.87 -15.75 19.65
C SER A 255 -0.65 -16.00 19.56
N LEU A 256 -1.11 -16.84 18.62
CA LEU A 256 -2.52 -17.13 18.34
C LEU A 256 -3.38 -15.87 18.11
N ILE A 257 -2.83 -14.88 17.40
CA ILE A 257 -3.52 -13.63 17.10
C ILE A 257 -3.91 -13.56 15.61
N PRO A 258 -5.03 -12.89 15.26
CA PRO A 258 -5.38 -12.65 13.87
C PRO A 258 -4.36 -11.75 13.17
N SER A 259 -4.14 -12.01 11.89
CA SER A 259 -3.28 -11.18 11.06
C SER A 259 -3.92 -10.89 9.71
N THR A 260 -3.62 -9.72 9.15
CA THR A 260 -3.86 -9.39 7.75
C THR A 260 -2.52 -9.09 7.10
N VAL A 261 -2.25 -9.71 5.96
CA VAL A 261 -1.01 -9.54 5.21
C VAL A 261 -1.33 -9.21 3.76
N GLU A 262 -0.82 -8.08 3.29
CA GLU A 262 -0.87 -7.66 1.89
C GLU A 262 0.55 -7.78 1.33
N LEU A 263 0.72 -8.60 0.29
CA LEU A 263 2.02 -9.03 -0.19
C LEU A 263 2.21 -8.69 -1.67
N GLY A 264 3.27 -9.20 -2.25
CA GLY A 264 3.64 -8.92 -3.63
C GLY A 264 2.66 -9.44 -4.68
N GLY A 265 2.88 -9.01 -5.90
CA GLY A 265 2.10 -9.41 -7.07
C GLY A 265 2.92 -9.53 -8.35
N LYS A 266 2.33 -10.21 -9.33
CA LYS A 266 2.81 -10.25 -10.72
C LYS A 266 1.60 -10.14 -11.64
N SER A 267 0.95 -8.98 -11.57
CA SER A 267 -0.39 -8.77 -12.12
C SER A 267 -0.38 -8.82 -13.63
N PRO A 268 -1.25 -9.65 -14.24
CA PRO A 268 -1.42 -9.66 -15.70
C PRO A 268 -2.22 -8.43 -16.16
N ASN A 269 -1.85 -7.89 -17.33
CA ASN A 269 -2.57 -6.83 -18.03
C ASN A 269 -2.85 -7.29 -19.45
N ILE A 270 -4.12 -7.55 -19.80
CA ILE A 270 -4.53 -8.36 -20.93
C ILE A 270 -5.23 -7.50 -21.99
N TYR A 271 -4.73 -7.50 -23.23
CA TYR A 271 -5.22 -6.69 -24.33
C TYR A 271 -5.79 -7.57 -25.44
N PHE A 272 -7.10 -7.53 -25.64
CA PHE A 272 -7.81 -8.27 -26.68
C PHE A 272 -7.80 -7.55 -28.02
N PRO A 273 -8.02 -8.24 -29.17
CA PRO A 273 -7.84 -7.64 -30.49
C PRO A 273 -8.82 -6.50 -30.81
N ASP A 274 -10.00 -6.50 -30.20
CA ASP A 274 -11.07 -5.52 -30.40
C ASP A 274 -10.73 -4.09 -29.94
N ILE A 275 -9.59 -3.90 -29.23
CA ILE A 275 -9.06 -2.56 -28.94
C ILE A 275 -8.72 -1.79 -30.24
N PHE A 276 -8.46 -2.51 -31.35
CA PHE A 276 -8.18 -1.97 -32.67
C PHE A 276 -9.37 -1.91 -33.62
N ASP A 277 -10.59 -2.20 -33.16
CA ASP A 277 -11.79 -2.07 -34.01
C ASP A 277 -11.99 -0.64 -34.52
N HIS A 278 -11.51 0.34 -33.74
CA HIS A 278 -11.48 1.77 -34.08
C HIS A 278 -10.16 2.40 -33.63
N GLU A 279 -9.60 3.31 -34.42
CA GLU A 279 -8.50 4.19 -34.02
C GLU A 279 -9.11 5.45 -33.34
N ASP A 280 -9.45 5.32 -32.06
CA ASP A 280 -10.16 6.33 -31.27
C ASP A 280 -9.46 6.56 -29.91
N GLU A 281 -10.06 7.42 -29.08
CA GLU A 281 -9.57 7.74 -27.72
C GLU A 281 -9.47 6.50 -26.82
N TYR A 282 -10.27 5.46 -27.08
CA TYR A 282 -10.17 4.22 -26.31
C TYR A 282 -8.89 3.45 -26.62
N LEU A 283 -8.44 3.41 -27.87
CA LEU A 283 -7.15 2.81 -28.20
C LEU A 283 -6.01 3.59 -27.56
N ASP A 284 -6.07 4.92 -27.52
CA ASP A 284 -5.07 5.76 -26.84
C ASP A 284 -5.07 5.48 -25.32
N LYS A 285 -6.25 5.34 -24.72
CA LYS A 285 -6.42 4.91 -23.32
C LYS A 285 -5.83 3.52 -23.05
N CYS A 286 -5.90 2.58 -23.99
CA CYS A 286 -5.26 1.27 -23.87
C CYS A 286 -3.72 1.38 -23.88
N VAL A 287 -3.16 2.26 -24.71
CA VAL A 287 -1.72 2.56 -24.73
C VAL A 287 -1.27 3.14 -23.38
N GLU A 288 -2.00 4.14 -22.88
CA GLU A 288 -1.75 4.71 -21.55
C GLU A 288 -1.88 3.65 -20.45
N GLY A 289 -2.92 2.80 -20.51
CA GLY A 289 -3.17 1.72 -19.58
C GLY A 289 -2.03 0.70 -19.46
N MET A 290 -1.25 0.49 -20.51
CA MET A 290 -0.04 -0.31 -20.45
C MET A 290 1.10 0.44 -19.76
N LEU A 291 1.23 1.74 -20.01
CA LEU A 291 2.28 2.58 -19.43
C LEU A 291 2.04 2.90 -17.94
N LEU A 292 0.82 2.67 -17.43
CA LEU A 292 0.54 2.73 -15.99
C LEU A 292 1.38 1.75 -15.15
N ALA A 293 2.05 0.79 -15.77
CA ALA A 293 3.08 -0.01 -15.11
C ALA A 293 4.30 0.81 -14.65
N PHE A 294 4.49 2.01 -15.17
CA PHE A 294 5.55 2.94 -14.77
C PHE A 294 5.10 3.97 -13.72
N PHE A 295 3.80 4.01 -13.40
CA PHE A 295 3.27 4.79 -12.28
C PHE A 295 4.01 4.42 -10.99
N ASN A 296 4.31 5.40 -10.14
CA ASN A 296 5.11 5.20 -8.94
C ASN A 296 6.45 4.47 -9.24
N GLN A 297 7.11 4.79 -10.37
CA GLN A 297 8.31 4.12 -10.93
C GLN A 297 8.23 2.57 -10.92
N GLY A 298 7.03 2.02 -11.08
CA GLY A 298 6.76 0.57 -11.06
C GLY A 298 6.78 -0.07 -9.67
N GLU A 299 6.96 0.70 -8.61
CA GLU A 299 7.02 0.25 -7.22
C GLU A 299 5.61 0.13 -6.62
N VAL A 300 4.78 -0.67 -7.28
CA VAL A 300 3.37 -0.91 -6.95
C VAL A 300 3.12 -2.40 -6.83
N CYS A 301 2.52 -2.84 -5.73
CA CYS A 301 2.22 -4.26 -5.49
C CYS A 301 1.30 -4.86 -6.57
N THR A 302 0.38 -4.06 -7.14
CA THR A 302 -0.48 -4.44 -8.26
C THR A 302 0.07 -4.00 -9.62
N CYS A 303 1.35 -3.62 -9.71
CA CYS A 303 1.94 -3.18 -10.99
C CYS A 303 1.54 -4.14 -12.12
N PRO A 304 0.95 -3.64 -13.24
CA PRO A 304 0.59 -4.48 -14.39
C PRO A 304 1.85 -4.88 -15.18
N SER A 305 2.79 -5.51 -14.49
CA SER A 305 4.14 -5.78 -14.96
C SER A 305 4.25 -6.98 -15.90
N ARG A 306 3.17 -7.76 -16.03
CA ARG A 306 3.09 -8.90 -16.95
C ARG A 306 2.00 -8.65 -17.98
N VAL A 307 2.40 -8.25 -19.19
CA VAL A 307 1.49 -7.83 -20.26
C VAL A 307 1.26 -8.95 -21.25
N LEU A 308 -0.01 -9.25 -21.50
CA LEU A 308 -0.49 -10.26 -22.46
C LEU A 308 -1.22 -9.54 -23.58
N ILE A 309 -0.77 -9.72 -24.82
CA ILE A 309 -1.37 -9.08 -26.00
C ILE A 309 -1.80 -10.15 -27.00
N HIS A 310 -3.02 -10.07 -27.52
CA HIS A 310 -3.45 -10.98 -28.56
C HIS A 310 -2.52 -10.90 -29.79
N GLU A 311 -2.08 -12.05 -30.32
CA GLU A 311 -1.04 -12.12 -31.34
C GLU A 311 -1.36 -11.29 -32.61
N SER A 312 -2.64 -11.20 -33.00
CA SER A 312 -3.07 -10.47 -34.18
C SER A 312 -2.87 -8.96 -34.15
N VAL A 313 -2.71 -8.37 -32.95
CA VAL A 313 -2.54 -6.92 -32.76
C VAL A 313 -1.21 -6.55 -32.10
N TYR A 314 -0.40 -7.56 -31.76
CA TYR A 314 0.85 -7.39 -31.01
C TYR A 314 1.78 -6.33 -31.61
N ASP A 315 2.17 -6.50 -32.88
CA ASP A 315 3.16 -5.62 -33.51
C ASP A 315 2.66 -4.16 -33.58
N LYS A 316 1.39 -3.97 -33.93
CA LYS A 316 0.78 -2.63 -34.01
C LYS A 316 0.68 -1.96 -32.65
N PHE A 317 0.27 -2.72 -31.64
CA PHE A 317 0.09 -2.19 -30.29
C PHE A 317 1.43 -1.86 -29.64
N ILE A 318 2.40 -2.78 -29.71
CA ILE A 318 3.76 -2.55 -29.17
C ILE A 318 4.43 -1.35 -29.82
N ALA A 319 4.29 -1.16 -31.13
CA ALA A 319 4.85 0.01 -31.81
C ALA A 319 4.32 1.33 -31.21
N LYS A 320 2.98 1.44 -31.03
CA LYS A 320 2.35 2.62 -30.41
C LYS A 320 2.80 2.82 -28.95
N VAL A 321 2.89 1.73 -28.17
CA VAL A 321 3.30 1.80 -26.75
C VAL A 321 4.77 2.19 -26.61
N VAL A 322 5.66 1.62 -27.42
CA VAL A 322 7.10 1.98 -27.40
C VAL A 322 7.31 3.44 -27.80
N GLU A 323 6.63 3.90 -28.84
CA GLU A 323 6.66 5.30 -29.25
C GLU A 323 6.24 6.24 -28.10
N ARG A 324 5.14 5.93 -27.42
CA ARG A 324 4.65 6.70 -26.26
C ARG A 324 5.60 6.59 -25.06
N ALA A 325 6.17 5.42 -24.79
CA ALA A 325 7.13 5.22 -23.70
C ALA A 325 8.38 6.10 -23.85
N GLN A 326 8.85 6.33 -25.09
CA GLN A 326 9.99 7.20 -25.37
C GLN A 326 9.71 8.69 -25.08
N THR A 327 8.45 9.07 -24.93
CA THR A 327 8.06 10.44 -24.56
C THR A 327 7.94 10.66 -23.06
N ILE A 328 8.09 9.61 -22.25
CA ILE A 328 8.01 9.71 -20.80
C ILE A 328 9.13 10.60 -20.26
N LYS A 329 8.74 11.63 -19.54
CA LYS A 329 9.66 12.54 -18.86
C LYS A 329 10.08 11.92 -17.52
N GLN A 330 11.33 11.48 -17.46
CA GLN A 330 11.96 11.00 -16.23
C GLN A 330 12.97 12.04 -15.72
N GLY A 331 12.99 12.30 -14.41
CA GLY A 331 13.89 13.29 -13.83
C GLY A 331 13.51 13.71 -12.43
N ASN A 332 13.76 14.99 -12.09
CA ASN A 332 13.48 15.55 -10.78
C ASN A 332 12.01 15.34 -10.38
N PRO A 333 11.73 14.55 -9.33
CA PRO A 333 10.36 14.28 -8.89
C PRO A 333 9.62 15.53 -8.39
N LEU A 334 10.33 16.58 -8.01
CA LEU A 334 9.74 17.86 -7.59
C LEU A 334 9.23 18.70 -8.77
N ASP A 335 9.52 18.34 -10.02
CA ASP A 335 8.92 18.95 -11.19
C ASP A 335 7.56 18.32 -11.51
N THR A 336 6.51 19.13 -11.54
CA THR A 336 5.13 18.67 -11.84
C THR A 336 4.97 18.03 -13.22
N ASP A 337 5.94 18.23 -14.13
CA ASP A 337 5.95 17.61 -15.46
C ASP A 337 6.65 16.24 -15.46
N THR A 338 7.40 15.88 -14.42
CA THR A 338 8.05 14.58 -14.29
C THR A 338 6.99 13.48 -14.15
N GLN A 339 7.15 12.42 -14.95
CA GLN A 339 6.20 11.30 -15.00
C GLN A 339 6.75 10.04 -14.31
N VAL A 340 8.08 9.89 -14.26
CA VAL A 340 8.76 8.79 -13.57
C VAL A 340 9.91 9.36 -12.74
N GLY A 341 9.94 9.05 -11.48
CA GLY A 341 10.95 9.51 -10.52
C GLY A 341 12.08 8.51 -10.27
N ALA A 342 12.68 8.59 -9.07
CA ALA A 342 13.75 7.72 -8.61
C ALA A 342 13.18 6.48 -7.91
N GLN A 343 13.91 5.35 -7.93
CA GLN A 343 13.61 4.15 -7.13
C GLN A 343 13.84 4.47 -5.65
N ALA A 344 13.02 3.91 -4.76
CA ALA A 344 12.98 4.31 -3.35
C ALA A 344 14.28 4.08 -2.56
N SER A 345 15.17 3.20 -2.99
CA SER A 345 16.43 2.91 -2.31
C SER A 345 17.49 2.32 -3.24
N GLN A 346 18.76 2.35 -2.78
CA GLN A 346 19.88 1.68 -3.48
C GLN A 346 19.63 0.18 -3.60
N GLU A 347 19.12 -0.46 -2.54
CA GLU A 347 18.83 -1.89 -2.54
C GLU A 347 17.81 -2.25 -3.64
N GLN A 348 16.74 -1.48 -3.75
CA GLN A 348 15.72 -1.69 -4.78
C GLN A 348 16.25 -1.40 -6.18
N PHE A 349 17.06 -0.36 -6.35
CA PHE A 349 17.76 -0.05 -7.59
C PHE A 349 18.65 -1.22 -8.06
N ASP A 350 19.48 -1.76 -7.17
CA ASP A 350 20.36 -2.90 -7.47
C ASP A 350 19.57 -4.17 -7.79
N LYS A 351 18.47 -4.41 -7.06
CA LYS A 351 17.55 -5.52 -7.34
C LYS A 351 17.00 -5.44 -8.77
N ILE A 352 16.50 -4.27 -9.18
CA ILE A 352 15.94 -4.10 -10.54
C ILE A 352 17.00 -4.35 -11.60
N LEU A 353 18.22 -3.80 -11.44
CA LEU A 353 19.33 -4.04 -12.37
C LEU A 353 19.67 -5.54 -12.48
N SER A 354 19.65 -6.27 -11.37
CA SER A 354 19.87 -7.72 -11.38
C SER A 354 18.82 -8.47 -12.20
N TYR A 355 17.54 -8.04 -12.16
CA TYR A 355 16.48 -8.65 -12.97
C TYR A 355 16.57 -8.28 -14.46
N LEU A 356 17.06 -7.10 -14.80
CA LEU A 356 17.36 -6.75 -16.19
C LEU A 356 18.41 -7.68 -16.78
N GLU A 357 19.45 -7.99 -15.99
CA GLU A 357 20.50 -8.94 -16.39
C GLU A 357 19.96 -10.38 -16.47
N ILE A 358 19.16 -10.83 -15.51
CA ILE A 358 18.47 -12.14 -15.57
C ILE A 358 17.62 -12.25 -16.83
N GLY A 359 16.83 -11.22 -17.17
CA GLY A 359 16.04 -11.20 -18.40
C GLY A 359 16.88 -11.36 -19.66
N ARG A 360 18.01 -10.66 -19.75
CA ARG A 360 18.96 -10.81 -20.87
C ARG A 360 19.54 -12.23 -20.97
N GLN A 361 19.94 -12.80 -19.84
CA GLN A 361 20.50 -14.15 -19.78
C GLN A 361 19.48 -15.22 -20.15
N GLU A 362 18.20 -15.02 -19.83
CA GLU A 362 17.12 -15.92 -20.23
C GLU A 362 16.65 -15.70 -21.68
N GLY A 363 17.24 -14.73 -22.38
CA GLY A 363 16.94 -14.45 -23.80
C GLY A 363 15.74 -13.52 -24.03
N ALA A 364 15.30 -12.76 -23.02
CA ALA A 364 14.30 -11.73 -23.22
C ALA A 364 14.81 -10.62 -24.15
N LYS A 365 13.96 -10.21 -25.11
CA LYS A 365 14.28 -9.12 -26.03
C LYS A 365 13.91 -7.78 -25.41
N VAL A 366 14.88 -6.87 -25.28
CA VAL A 366 14.60 -5.50 -24.87
C VAL A 366 13.89 -4.75 -26.00
N LEU A 367 12.69 -4.26 -25.74
CA LEU A 367 11.91 -3.44 -26.68
C LEU A 367 12.20 -1.96 -26.51
N THR A 368 12.41 -1.50 -25.27
CA THR A 368 12.83 -0.13 -24.91
C THR A 368 13.43 -0.12 -23.51
N GLY A 369 14.23 0.89 -23.19
CA GLY A 369 14.91 1.03 -21.89
C GLY A 369 15.99 -0.03 -21.64
N GLY A 370 16.06 -0.53 -20.42
CA GLY A 370 16.95 -1.61 -20.01
C GLY A 370 18.27 -1.14 -19.37
N GLU A 371 18.41 0.14 -19.07
CA GLU A 371 19.63 0.73 -18.55
C GLU A 371 19.36 1.75 -17.42
N ILE A 372 20.41 2.18 -16.75
CA ILE A 372 20.38 3.29 -15.81
C ILE A 372 20.03 4.57 -16.58
N ALA A 373 19.10 5.35 -16.07
CA ALA A 373 18.73 6.62 -16.67
C ALA A 373 19.76 7.71 -16.28
N GLN A 374 20.35 8.35 -17.28
CA GLN A 374 21.27 9.46 -17.05
C GLN A 374 20.50 10.69 -16.57
N GLN A 375 20.96 11.30 -15.49
CA GLN A 375 20.38 12.49 -14.89
C GLN A 375 21.39 13.63 -14.85
N PRO A 376 20.93 14.91 -14.74
CA PRO A 376 21.81 16.04 -14.46
C PRO A 376 22.65 15.85 -13.20
N ASP A 377 23.77 16.57 -13.08
CA ASP A 377 24.77 16.40 -12.00
C ASP A 377 24.18 16.54 -10.59
N ASP A 378 23.16 17.39 -10.38
CA ASP A 378 22.47 17.57 -9.10
C ASP A 378 21.59 16.37 -8.69
N LEU A 379 21.23 15.52 -9.66
CA LEU A 379 20.48 14.28 -9.47
C LEU A 379 21.36 13.03 -9.73
N GLY A 380 22.62 13.19 -10.12
CA GLY A 380 23.47 12.13 -10.65
C GLY A 380 23.73 10.95 -9.69
N ASN A 381 23.55 11.14 -8.38
CA ASN A 381 23.65 10.08 -7.37
C ASN A 381 22.29 9.48 -6.99
N GLY A 382 21.21 9.90 -7.62
CA GLY A 382 19.88 9.34 -7.41
C GLY A 382 19.67 8.01 -8.12
N TYR A 383 18.61 7.32 -7.78
CA TYR A 383 18.39 5.92 -8.18
C TYR A 383 17.42 5.84 -9.37
N TYR A 384 17.84 6.19 -10.58
CA TYR A 384 16.99 6.27 -11.76
C TYR A 384 17.23 5.10 -12.73
N ILE A 385 16.16 4.37 -13.06
CA ILE A 385 16.18 3.29 -14.07
C ILE A 385 15.19 3.65 -15.17
N GLN A 386 15.61 3.46 -16.41
CA GLN A 386 14.75 3.73 -17.58
C GLN A 386 13.48 2.87 -17.54
N PRO A 387 12.30 3.42 -17.87
CA PRO A 387 11.11 2.62 -18.18
C PRO A 387 11.45 1.55 -19.22
N THR A 388 11.27 0.30 -18.84
CA THR A 388 11.81 -0.85 -19.57
C THR A 388 10.71 -1.83 -19.97
N MET A 389 10.77 -2.32 -21.22
CA MET A 389 9.91 -3.38 -21.72
C MET A 389 10.75 -4.54 -22.24
N LEU A 390 10.44 -5.76 -21.78
CA LEU A 390 11.11 -7.01 -22.14
C LEU A 390 10.09 -7.93 -22.82
N ALA A 391 10.34 -8.37 -24.05
CA ALA A 391 9.51 -9.39 -24.70
C ALA A 391 10.09 -10.79 -24.45
N GLY A 392 9.22 -11.74 -24.14
CA GLY A 392 9.63 -13.10 -23.84
C GLY A 392 8.45 -14.05 -23.67
N HIS A 393 8.59 -15.06 -22.82
CA HIS A 393 7.55 -16.04 -22.55
C HIS A 393 7.30 -16.21 -21.05
N ASN A 394 6.09 -16.64 -20.69
CA ASN A 394 5.60 -16.66 -19.29
C ASN A 394 6.45 -17.50 -18.33
N LYS A 395 7.34 -18.39 -18.78
CA LYS A 395 8.20 -19.21 -17.91
C LYS A 395 9.52 -18.54 -17.51
N MET A 396 9.86 -17.39 -18.09
CA MET A 396 11.04 -16.62 -17.67
C MET A 396 10.83 -16.02 -16.27
N ARG A 397 11.90 -15.89 -15.51
CA ARG A 397 11.84 -15.30 -14.16
C ARG A 397 11.29 -13.87 -14.16
N VAL A 398 11.61 -13.08 -15.19
CA VAL A 398 11.06 -11.72 -15.33
C VAL A 398 9.53 -11.69 -15.52
N PHE A 399 8.88 -12.83 -15.86
CA PHE A 399 7.42 -12.98 -15.89
C PHE A 399 6.84 -13.57 -14.60
N GLN A 400 7.62 -14.33 -13.84
CA GLN A 400 7.12 -15.06 -12.67
C GLN A 400 7.46 -14.39 -11.34
N GLU A 401 8.59 -13.69 -11.27
CA GLU A 401 9.08 -13.08 -10.05
C GLU A 401 8.77 -11.58 -10.00
N GLU A 402 8.50 -11.04 -8.82
CA GLU A 402 8.21 -9.63 -8.59
C GLU A 402 9.50 -8.80 -8.64
N ILE A 403 9.65 -7.99 -9.68
CA ILE A 403 10.79 -7.07 -9.84
C ILE A 403 10.61 -5.81 -8.98
N PHE A 404 9.39 -5.31 -8.93
CA PHE A 404 8.99 -4.11 -8.18
C PHE A 404 9.71 -2.84 -8.64
N GLY A 405 9.67 -2.58 -9.95
CA GLY A 405 10.31 -1.44 -10.60
C GLY A 405 9.72 -1.20 -12.00
N PRO A 406 10.27 -0.24 -12.77
CA PRO A 406 9.70 0.19 -14.06
C PRO A 406 10.03 -0.81 -15.17
N VAL A 407 9.64 -2.07 -14.98
CA VAL A 407 9.94 -3.18 -15.90
C VAL A 407 8.67 -3.95 -16.24
N ILE A 408 8.30 -3.94 -17.50
CA ILE A 408 7.18 -4.70 -18.09
C ILE A 408 7.73 -5.92 -18.82
N ALA A 409 7.15 -7.10 -18.58
CA ALA A 409 7.40 -8.32 -19.32
C ALA A 409 6.20 -8.59 -20.25
N VAL A 410 6.44 -8.68 -21.57
CA VAL A 410 5.40 -8.74 -22.61
C VAL A 410 5.44 -10.08 -23.33
N THR A 411 4.27 -10.72 -23.45
CA THR A 411 4.09 -11.96 -24.23
C THR A 411 2.78 -11.90 -25.01
N THR A 412 2.57 -12.89 -25.91
CA THR A 412 1.35 -13.01 -26.71
C THR A 412 0.45 -14.13 -26.25
N PHE A 413 -0.82 -14.09 -26.66
CA PHE A 413 -1.78 -15.19 -26.56
C PHE A 413 -2.65 -15.25 -27.83
N LYS A 414 -3.34 -16.38 -28.05
CA LYS A 414 -4.12 -16.64 -29.28
C LYS A 414 -5.63 -16.54 -29.10
N ASP A 415 -6.11 -16.86 -27.90
CA ASP A 415 -7.55 -16.87 -27.61
C ASP A 415 -7.81 -16.62 -26.10
N GLU A 416 -9.08 -16.52 -25.74
CA GLU A 416 -9.53 -16.27 -24.36
C GLU A 416 -9.03 -17.34 -23.39
N ALA A 417 -9.01 -18.61 -23.80
CA ALA A 417 -8.60 -19.73 -22.93
C ALA A 417 -7.10 -19.69 -22.63
N GLU A 418 -6.27 -19.38 -23.62
CA GLU A 418 -4.82 -19.22 -23.43
C GLU A 418 -4.50 -17.98 -22.62
N ALA A 419 -5.19 -16.84 -22.87
CA ALA A 419 -5.04 -15.63 -22.06
C ALA A 419 -5.31 -15.91 -20.58
N LEU A 420 -6.41 -16.61 -20.28
CA LEU A 420 -6.77 -16.97 -18.91
C LEU A 420 -5.75 -17.95 -18.29
N ALA A 421 -5.31 -18.95 -19.04
CA ALA A 421 -4.31 -19.91 -18.57
C ALA A 421 -2.99 -19.22 -18.21
N ILE A 422 -2.49 -18.31 -19.06
CA ILE A 422 -1.28 -17.54 -18.81
C ILE A 422 -1.50 -16.59 -17.62
N ALA A 423 -2.66 -15.91 -17.56
CA ALA A 423 -2.96 -14.97 -16.47
C ALA A 423 -2.88 -15.64 -15.10
N ASN A 424 -3.42 -16.86 -14.98
CA ASN A 424 -3.47 -17.62 -13.72
C ASN A 424 -2.19 -18.43 -13.43
N ASP A 425 -1.27 -18.58 -14.40
CA ASP A 425 -0.01 -19.32 -14.25
C ASP A 425 1.04 -18.45 -13.52
N THR A 426 0.80 -18.21 -12.28
CA THR A 426 1.66 -17.48 -11.32
C THR A 426 1.31 -17.86 -9.89
N ASP A 427 2.27 -17.72 -8.99
CA ASP A 427 2.08 -17.90 -7.55
C ASP A 427 1.29 -16.73 -6.90
N TYR A 428 1.14 -15.63 -7.62
CA TYR A 428 0.49 -14.41 -7.15
C TYR A 428 -0.97 -14.30 -7.63
N GLY A 429 -1.72 -13.41 -6.99
CA GLY A 429 -3.10 -13.13 -7.35
C GLY A 429 -3.60 -11.83 -6.72
N LEU A 430 -2.82 -10.72 -6.83
CA LEU A 430 -3.21 -9.44 -6.23
C LEU A 430 -4.15 -8.66 -7.13
N GLY A 431 -3.71 -8.33 -8.35
CA GLY A 431 -4.49 -7.56 -9.30
C GLY A 431 -4.42 -8.11 -10.73
N ALA A 432 -5.31 -7.63 -11.60
CA ALA A 432 -5.26 -7.87 -13.05
C ALA A 432 -5.98 -6.75 -13.81
N GLY A 433 -5.56 -6.49 -15.04
CA GLY A 433 -6.22 -5.62 -16.01
C GLY A 433 -6.76 -6.37 -17.21
N VAL A 434 -7.94 -5.99 -17.70
CA VAL A 434 -8.55 -6.54 -18.92
C VAL A 434 -9.00 -5.39 -19.81
N TRP A 435 -8.55 -5.38 -21.05
CA TRP A 435 -8.83 -4.33 -22.03
C TRP A 435 -9.54 -4.93 -23.22
N THR A 436 -10.81 -4.61 -23.38
CA THR A 436 -11.70 -5.10 -24.44
C THR A 436 -12.92 -4.20 -24.56
N ARG A 437 -13.52 -4.13 -25.74
CA ARG A 437 -14.80 -3.46 -25.98
C ARG A 437 -15.99 -4.39 -25.72
N ASP A 438 -15.76 -5.70 -25.61
CA ASP A 438 -16.80 -6.70 -25.35
C ASP A 438 -17.05 -6.85 -23.84
N ALA A 439 -18.19 -6.36 -23.36
CA ALA A 439 -18.60 -6.45 -21.97
C ALA A 439 -18.77 -7.90 -21.47
N ASN A 440 -19.18 -8.84 -22.35
CA ASN A 440 -19.32 -10.25 -21.97
C ASN A 440 -17.95 -10.91 -21.76
N LEU A 441 -17.00 -10.63 -22.66
CA LEU A 441 -15.61 -11.08 -22.52
C LEU A 441 -14.98 -10.50 -21.25
N ALA A 442 -15.14 -9.19 -21.03
CA ALA A 442 -14.66 -8.51 -19.83
C ALA A 442 -15.19 -9.18 -18.53
N TYR A 443 -16.49 -9.48 -18.48
CA TYR A 443 -17.11 -10.16 -17.35
C TYR A 443 -16.56 -11.57 -17.14
N ARG A 444 -16.47 -12.39 -18.21
CA ARG A 444 -15.95 -13.77 -18.11
C ARG A 444 -14.50 -13.78 -17.64
N MET A 445 -13.64 -12.94 -18.23
CA MET A 445 -12.25 -12.81 -17.80
C MET A 445 -12.16 -12.34 -16.34
N GLY A 446 -12.89 -11.28 -15.97
CA GLY A 446 -12.89 -10.75 -14.62
C GLY A 446 -13.36 -11.76 -13.55
N ARG A 447 -14.26 -12.70 -13.92
CA ARG A 447 -14.74 -13.75 -13.01
C ARG A 447 -13.78 -14.94 -12.87
N ASN A 448 -12.97 -15.21 -13.89
CA ASN A 448 -12.14 -16.41 -13.96
C ASN A 448 -10.65 -16.15 -13.67
N ILE A 449 -10.20 -14.90 -13.68
CA ILE A 449 -8.85 -14.54 -13.23
C ILE A 449 -8.75 -14.68 -11.71
N GLU A 450 -7.75 -15.41 -11.24
CA GLU A 450 -7.49 -15.69 -9.82
C GLU A 450 -6.73 -14.55 -9.16
N ALA A 451 -7.37 -13.37 -9.08
CA ALA A 451 -6.82 -12.18 -8.41
C ALA A 451 -7.91 -11.47 -7.62
N GLY A 452 -7.50 -10.77 -6.55
CA GLY A 452 -8.44 -10.12 -5.65
C GLY A 452 -9.04 -8.81 -6.18
N ARG A 453 -8.33 -8.11 -7.08
CA ARG A 453 -8.80 -6.90 -7.74
C ARG A 453 -8.66 -7.01 -9.25
N ILE A 454 -9.77 -6.86 -9.97
CA ILE A 454 -9.78 -6.82 -11.44
C ILE A 454 -10.22 -5.44 -11.90
N TRP A 455 -9.43 -4.82 -12.76
CA TRP A 455 -9.79 -3.61 -13.47
C TRP A 455 -10.17 -3.94 -14.91
N VAL A 456 -11.26 -3.37 -15.39
CA VAL A 456 -11.68 -3.47 -16.79
C VAL A 456 -11.64 -2.09 -17.40
N ASN A 457 -10.86 -1.94 -18.48
CA ASN A 457 -10.72 -0.67 -19.22
C ASN A 457 -10.27 0.51 -18.34
N CYS A 458 -9.58 0.22 -17.25
CA CYS A 458 -8.90 1.16 -16.37
C CYS A 458 -7.82 0.40 -15.57
N TYR A 459 -6.99 1.12 -14.83
CA TYR A 459 -6.03 0.53 -13.89
C TYR A 459 -5.73 1.53 -12.75
N HIS A 460 -5.16 1.07 -11.63
CA HIS A 460 -4.77 1.89 -10.47
C HIS A 460 -5.89 2.75 -9.84
N ALA A 461 -7.16 2.35 -9.98
CA ALA A 461 -8.25 2.98 -9.25
C ALA A 461 -8.41 2.29 -7.88
N TYR A 462 -8.24 3.04 -6.78
CA TYR A 462 -8.28 2.54 -5.41
C TYR A 462 -9.33 3.25 -4.55
N PRO A 463 -10.62 3.24 -4.92
CA PRO A 463 -11.64 3.89 -4.11
C PRO A 463 -11.79 3.18 -2.75
N ALA A 464 -11.92 3.96 -1.68
CA ALA A 464 -11.98 3.45 -0.31
C ALA A 464 -13.13 2.45 -0.05
N HIS A 465 -14.20 2.52 -0.85
CA HIS A 465 -15.37 1.64 -0.74
C HIS A 465 -15.28 0.33 -1.55
N ALA A 466 -14.16 0.05 -2.20
CA ALA A 466 -13.97 -1.18 -2.95
C ALA A 466 -12.89 -2.05 -2.28
N ALA A 467 -13.23 -3.29 -1.92
CA ALA A 467 -12.34 -4.20 -1.23
C ALA A 467 -11.06 -4.47 -2.03
N PHE A 468 -9.91 -4.46 -1.34
CA PHE A 468 -8.59 -4.75 -1.88
C PHE A 468 -7.94 -5.91 -1.13
N GLY A 469 -7.22 -6.78 -1.83
CA GLY A 469 -6.46 -7.86 -1.21
C GLY A 469 -6.20 -9.01 -2.18
N GLY A 470 -5.24 -9.87 -1.81
CA GLY A 470 -4.72 -10.92 -2.68
C GLY A 470 -5.45 -12.25 -2.62
N TYR A 471 -5.22 -13.04 -3.67
CA TYR A 471 -5.39 -14.49 -3.75
C TYR A 471 -4.00 -15.12 -3.66
N LYS A 472 -3.91 -16.44 -3.51
CA LYS A 472 -2.66 -17.21 -3.53
C LYS A 472 -1.62 -16.62 -2.55
N LYS A 473 -0.37 -16.40 -3.02
CA LYS A 473 0.71 -15.83 -2.19
C LYS A 473 0.71 -14.30 -2.09
N SER A 474 -0.32 -13.63 -2.62
CA SER A 474 -0.43 -12.17 -2.55
C SER A 474 -1.08 -11.63 -1.28
N GLY A 475 -1.56 -12.49 -0.40
CA GLY A 475 -2.01 -12.04 0.91
C GLY A 475 -3.20 -12.78 1.50
N ILE A 476 -3.52 -12.42 2.75
CA ILE A 476 -4.63 -12.92 3.54
C ILE A 476 -5.36 -11.74 4.16
N GLY A 477 -6.68 -11.71 4.00
CA GLY A 477 -7.53 -10.60 4.44
C GLY A 477 -7.89 -9.66 3.31
N ARG A 478 -8.51 -8.53 3.69
CA ARG A 478 -8.85 -7.45 2.76
C ARG A 478 -8.54 -6.12 3.41
N GLU A 479 -8.04 -5.20 2.61
CA GLU A 479 -7.87 -3.79 2.94
C GLU A 479 -9.02 -2.99 2.32
N THR A 480 -9.22 -1.75 2.78
CA THR A 480 -10.30 -0.86 2.31
C THR A 480 -11.69 -1.47 2.54
N HIS A 481 -12.77 -0.85 2.00
CA HIS A 481 -14.14 -1.31 2.17
C HIS A 481 -14.56 -1.52 3.65
N LYS A 482 -15.84 -1.45 3.94
CA LYS A 482 -16.39 -1.62 5.31
C LYS A 482 -16.01 -2.95 5.97
N MET A 483 -15.74 -4.00 5.18
CA MET A 483 -15.31 -5.31 5.70
C MET A 483 -13.97 -5.24 6.43
N MET A 484 -13.18 -4.17 6.24
CA MET A 484 -11.94 -3.98 6.98
C MET A 484 -12.19 -3.79 8.48
N LEU A 485 -13.33 -3.27 8.88
CA LEU A 485 -13.71 -3.14 10.30
C LEU A 485 -13.75 -4.51 11.00
N ASP A 486 -14.18 -5.57 10.30
CA ASP A 486 -14.25 -6.93 10.85
C ASP A 486 -12.87 -7.47 11.25
N HIS A 487 -11.79 -6.94 10.63
CA HIS A 487 -10.42 -7.30 10.99
C HIS A 487 -9.88 -6.58 12.23
N TYR A 488 -10.58 -5.54 12.73
CA TYR A 488 -10.21 -4.77 13.92
C TYR A 488 -11.23 -4.92 15.07
N GLN A 489 -12.19 -5.83 14.91
CA GLN A 489 -13.26 -6.05 15.87
C GLN A 489 -13.48 -7.54 16.13
N ASN A 490 -13.93 -7.86 17.35
CA ASN A 490 -14.50 -9.16 17.69
C ASN A 490 -16.02 -9.05 17.79
N THR A 491 -16.73 -10.05 17.30
CA THR A 491 -18.18 -10.14 17.50
C THR A 491 -18.47 -10.82 18.84
N LYS A 492 -19.03 -10.06 19.78
CA LYS A 492 -19.54 -10.64 21.03
C LYS A 492 -20.99 -11.03 20.86
N ASN A 493 -21.32 -12.27 21.20
CA ASN A 493 -22.71 -12.69 21.36
C ASN A 493 -23.12 -12.56 22.84
N LEU A 494 -24.24 -11.88 23.08
CA LEU A 494 -24.88 -11.81 24.38
C LEU A 494 -26.26 -12.48 24.27
N LEU A 495 -26.41 -13.61 24.97
CA LEU A 495 -27.66 -14.36 25.06
C LEU A 495 -28.33 -14.06 26.37
N ILE A 496 -29.56 -13.57 26.33
CA ILE A 496 -30.35 -13.21 27.53
C ILE A 496 -31.62 -14.03 27.54
N SER A 497 -31.81 -14.80 28.62
CA SER A 497 -33.09 -15.42 28.92
C SER A 497 -33.88 -14.50 29.88
N TYR A 498 -35.13 -14.27 29.57
CA TYR A 498 -36.11 -13.55 30.39
C TYR A 498 -36.98 -14.52 31.17
N ASP A 499 -36.79 -15.86 30.97
CA ASP A 499 -37.49 -16.91 31.73
C ASP A 499 -36.90 -16.99 33.16
N THR A 500 -37.77 -16.93 34.13
CA THR A 500 -37.42 -17.08 35.56
C THR A 500 -37.66 -18.46 36.12
N ASN A 501 -38.14 -19.41 35.29
CA ASN A 501 -38.35 -20.79 35.71
C ASN A 501 -37.03 -21.55 35.85
N PRO A 502 -36.96 -22.56 36.72
CA PRO A 502 -35.80 -23.44 36.76
C PRO A 502 -35.53 -24.11 35.44
N LEU A 503 -34.26 -24.30 35.07
CA LEU A 503 -33.85 -24.96 33.82
C LEU A 503 -34.20 -26.42 33.73
N GLY A 504 -34.47 -27.07 34.88
CA GLY A 504 -34.95 -28.46 34.95
C GLY A 504 -33.92 -29.54 34.63
N PHE A 505 -32.64 -29.22 34.65
CA PHE A 505 -31.56 -30.21 34.37
C PHE A 505 -31.01 -30.87 35.63
N PHE A 506 -31.23 -30.31 36.82
CA PHE A 506 -30.72 -30.82 38.08
C PHE A 506 -31.77 -30.77 39.19
#